data_771fafe50611fd907c71da8b50a80f3d
#
_entry.id   771fafe50611fd907c71da8b50a80f3d
#
_cell.length_a   1.000
_cell.length_b   1.000
_cell.length_c   1.000
_cell.angle_alpha   90.00
_cell.angle_beta   90.00
_cell.angle_gamma   90.00
#
_symmetry.space_group_name_H-M   'P 1'
#
loop_
_entity.id
_entity.type
_entity.pdbx_description
1 polymer ?
#
loop_
_entity_poly.entity_id
_entity_poly.type
_entity_poly.pdbx_seq_one_letter_code
_entity_poly.pdbx_strand_id
1 'polypeptide(L)'
;GIFLPSGFPATVSADYVSWLRWQLVSLLFRDILEIMSAQSLLVALGMGSTPGALPLTAAAKWVLKDGVGSVATLLAGSFGGQKYDEDPKRWWGLTNALEDVARAIELVTPAAPGLFLPLAASAVFVRSAALTGRGSLLNGTFMQHFGRNNNLGDIRAKLEVQGRWLALIALPTGIQVFQLVSAAAA
;
A
#
# COMPACT_ATOMS: atom_id res chain seq x y z
N GLY A 1 14.40 -1.13 -22.90
CA GLY A 1 14.01 0.16 -22.37
C GLY A 1 13.96 0.16 -20.83
N ILE A 2 13.91 1.33 -20.19
CA ILE A 2 13.93 1.46 -18.73
C ILE A 2 12.64 0.89 -18.10
N PHE A 3 11.52 1.04 -18.79
CA PHE A 3 10.19 0.73 -18.24
C PHE A 3 9.59 -0.63 -18.66
N LEU A 4 10.08 -1.23 -19.73
CA LEU A 4 9.54 -2.49 -20.22
C LEU A 4 10.58 -3.59 -20.18
N PRO A 5 10.18 -4.86 -19.97
CA PRO A 5 11.08 -6.00 -19.95
C PRO A 5 11.89 -6.14 -21.23
N SER A 6 13.07 -6.70 -21.11
CA SER A 6 13.95 -6.97 -22.25
C SER A 6 13.28 -7.93 -23.22
N GLY A 7 13.35 -7.61 -24.51
CA GLY A 7 12.69 -8.41 -25.56
C GLY A 7 11.15 -8.26 -25.63
N PHE A 8 10.59 -7.26 -24.93
CA PHE A 8 9.16 -6.95 -25.07
C PHE A 8 8.80 -6.69 -26.55
N PRO A 9 7.62 -7.18 -27.08
CA PRO A 9 6.56 -7.88 -26.36
C PRO A 9 6.70 -9.41 -26.31
N ALA A 10 7.68 -10.01 -26.98
CA ALA A 10 7.79 -11.46 -27.15
C ALA A 10 8.05 -12.25 -25.84
N THR A 11 8.62 -11.59 -24.84
CA THR A 11 9.04 -12.20 -23.57
C THR A 11 7.99 -12.16 -22.48
N VAL A 12 6.80 -11.64 -22.75
CA VAL A 12 5.68 -11.56 -21.81
C VAL A 12 4.39 -12.13 -22.40
N SER A 13 3.42 -12.43 -21.54
CA SER A 13 2.10 -12.89 -21.97
C SER A 13 1.31 -11.76 -22.67
N ALA A 14 0.33 -12.12 -23.52
CA ALA A 14 -0.44 -11.16 -24.31
C ALA A 14 -1.27 -10.18 -23.45
N ASP A 15 -1.66 -10.60 -22.25
CA ASP A 15 -2.46 -9.83 -21.29
C ASP A 15 -1.63 -8.95 -20.35
N TYR A 16 -0.29 -9.05 -20.38
CA TYR A 16 0.62 -8.30 -19.53
C TYR A 16 0.39 -6.78 -19.61
N VAL A 17 0.25 -6.22 -20.80
CA VAL A 17 0.08 -4.77 -20.99
C VAL A 17 -1.26 -4.28 -20.42
N SER A 18 -2.32 -5.06 -20.63
CA SER A 18 -3.65 -4.74 -20.10
C SER A 18 -3.63 -4.72 -18.59
N TRP A 19 -3.05 -5.75 -17.98
CA TRP A 19 -2.86 -5.81 -16.54
C TRP A 19 -1.96 -4.69 -16.02
N LEU A 20 -0.83 -4.41 -16.67
CA LEU A 20 0.13 -3.38 -16.26
C LEU A 20 -0.51 -2.00 -16.19
N ARG A 21 -1.34 -1.62 -17.17
CA ARG A 21 -2.05 -0.33 -17.18
C ARG A 21 -2.89 -0.15 -15.92
N TRP A 22 -3.72 -1.13 -15.59
CA TRP A 22 -4.55 -1.09 -14.40
C TRP A 22 -3.75 -1.13 -13.11
N GLN A 23 -2.66 -1.90 -13.10
CA GLN A 23 -1.75 -1.98 -11.97
C GLN A 23 -1.09 -0.62 -11.69
N LEU A 24 -0.62 0.09 -12.70
CA LEU A 24 0.00 1.41 -12.55
C LEU A 24 -1.01 2.46 -12.08
N VAL A 25 -2.23 2.46 -12.61
CA VAL A 25 -3.30 3.35 -12.13
C VAL A 25 -3.62 3.07 -10.67
N SER A 26 -3.85 1.82 -10.31
CA SER A 26 -4.11 1.43 -8.92
C SER A 26 -2.96 1.81 -7.98
N LEU A 27 -1.72 1.64 -8.42
CA LEU A 27 -0.54 1.98 -7.63
C LEU A 27 -0.45 3.49 -7.37
N LEU A 28 -0.70 4.32 -8.39
CA LEU A 28 -0.70 5.77 -8.23
C LEU A 28 -1.73 6.24 -7.19
N PHE A 29 -2.98 5.76 -7.29
CA PHE A 29 -4.02 6.12 -6.31
C PHE A 29 -3.67 5.61 -4.91
N ARG A 30 -3.12 4.42 -4.80
CA ARG A 30 -2.68 3.85 -3.53
C ARG A 30 -1.58 4.67 -2.88
N ASP A 31 -0.58 5.10 -3.64
CA ASP A 31 0.51 5.92 -3.14
C ASP A 31 0.01 7.30 -2.67
N ILE A 32 -0.94 7.91 -3.41
CA ILE A 32 -1.59 9.16 -2.99
C ILE A 32 -2.35 8.96 -1.66
N LEU A 33 -3.15 7.91 -1.56
CA LEU A 33 -3.90 7.59 -0.33
C LEU A 33 -2.95 7.28 0.83
N GLU A 34 -1.81 6.66 0.59
CA GLU A 34 -0.79 6.41 1.62
C GLU A 34 -0.27 7.69 2.24
N ILE A 35 0.04 8.68 1.41
CA ILE A 35 0.50 9.99 1.86
C ILE A 35 -0.58 10.71 2.65
N MET A 36 -1.83 10.70 2.16
CA MET A 36 -2.96 11.30 2.86
C MET A 36 -3.23 10.61 4.21
N SER A 37 -3.18 9.29 4.25
CA SER A 37 -3.34 8.50 5.48
C SER A 37 -2.24 8.81 6.50
N ALA A 38 -0.98 8.88 6.06
CA ALA A 38 0.13 9.26 6.91
C ALA A 38 -0.05 10.65 7.52
N GLN A 39 -0.46 11.64 6.71
CA GLN A 39 -0.73 13.01 7.20
C GLN A 39 -1.92 13.03 8.17
N SER A 40 -2.99 12.29 7.89
CA SER A 40 -4.14 12.16 8.80
C SER A 40 -3.74 11.60 10.16
N LEU A 41 -2.91 10.58 10.19
CA LEU A 41 -2.41 10.00 11.44
C LEU A 41 -1.52 10.97 12.21
N LEU A 42 -0.69 11.78 11.53
CA LEU A 42 0.11 12.83 12.16
C LEU A 42 -0.76 13.92 12.78
N VAL A 43 -1.81 14.36 12.08
CA VAL A 43 -2.81 15.32 12.61
C VAL A 43 -3.51 14.74 13.84
N ALA A 44 -3.94 13.49 13.80
CA ALA A 44 -4.59 12.81 14.92
C ALA A 44 -3.69 12.69 16.16
N LEU A 45 -2.36 12.67 15.98
CA LEU A 45 -1.37 12.74 17.07
C LEU A 45 -1.14 14.15 17.60
N GLY A 46 -1.76 15.18 17.01
CA GLY A 46 -1.57 16.59 17.38
C GLY A 46 -0.33 17.25 16.79
N MET A 47 0.29 16.65 15.78
CA MET A 47 1.52 17.18 15.16
C MET A 47 1.28 18.25 14.10
N GLY A 48 0.03 18.62 13.85
CA GLY A 48 -0.32 19.67 12.89
C GLY A 48 -0.29 21.09 13.42
N SER A 49 -0.21 21.30 14.74
CA SER A 49 -0.46 22.60 15.39
C SER A 49 0.75 23.26 16.05
N THR A 50 1.88 22.57 16.22
CA THR A 50 3.07 23.14 16.86
C THR A 50 4.37 22.65 16.22
N PRO A 51 5.28 23.56 15.79
CA PRO A 51 6.64 23.21 15.44
C PRO A 51 7.40 22.79 16.70
N GLY A 52 7.79 21.53 16.80
CA GLY A 52 8.54 21.04 17.95
C GLY A 52 8.73 19.52 17.95
N ALA A 53 9.57 19.02 18.85
CA ALA A 53 9.85 17.60 18.99
C ALA A 53 8.58 16.80 19.30
N LEU A 54 8.48 15.62 18.71
CA LEU A 54 7.42 14.65 18.99
C LEU A 54 7.32 14.39 20.49
N PRO A 55 6.16 14.56 21.12
CA PRO A 55 5.98 14.13 22.50
C PRO A 55 6.29 12.63 22.63
N LEU A 56 6.99 12.23 23.69
CA LEU A 56 7.36 10.83 23.90
C LEU A 56 6.15 9.88 23.81
N THR A 57 4.99 10.33 24.27
CA THR A 57 3.71 9.61 24.17
C THR A 57 3.25 9.39 22.73
N ALA A 58 3.46 10.35 21.84
CA ALA A 58 3.11 10.22 20.42
C ALA A 58 4.05 9.23 19.71
N ALA A 59 5.36 9.31 20.00
CA ALA A 59 6.34 8.36 19.49
C ALA A 59 6.03 6.92 19.96
N ALA A 60 5.71 6.73 21.24
CA ALA A 60 5.33 5.43 21.79
C ALA A 60 4.08 4.85 21.11
N LYS A 61 3.04 5.66 20.89
CA LYS A 61 1.82 5.26 20.18
C LYS A 61 2.13 4.84 18.73
N TRP A 62 3.02 5.57 18.06
CA TRP A 62 3.44 5.23 16.70
C TRP A 62 4.15 3.87 16.63
N VAL A 63 5.12 3.64 17.53
CA VAL A 63 5.84 2.36 17.62
C VAL A 63 4.91 1.20 17.96
N LEU A 64 3.97 1.38 18.87
CA LEU A 64 2.98 0.35 19.22
C LEU A 64 2.10 -0.02 18.01
N LYS A 65 1.63 0.99 17.28
CA LYS A 65 0.87 0.78 16.03
C LYS A 65 1.66 -0.08 15.03
N ASP A 66 2.93 0.23 14.80
CA ASP A 66 3.78 -0.51 13.86
C ASP A 66 4.09 -1.94 14.36
N GLY A 67 4.20 -2.13 15.68
CA GLY A 67 4.31 -3.45 16.30
C GLY A 67 3.10 -4.34 15.99
N VAL A 68 1.88 -3.80 16.04
CA VAL A 68 0.65 -4.52 15.68
C VAL A 68 0.68 -4.94 14.20
N GLY A 69 1.18 -4.08 13.31
CA GLY A 69 1.37 -4.42 11.90
C GLY A 69 2.33 -5.60 11.69
N SER A 70 3.40 -5.66 12.47
CA SER A 70 4.35 -6.78 12.41
C SER A 70 3.71 -8.11 12.82
N VAL A 71 2.87 -8.11 13.86
CA VAL A 71 2.10 -9.30 14.27
C VAL A 71 1.15 -9.73 13.15
N ALA A 72 0.44 -8.78 12.52
CA ALA A 72 -0.47 -9.07 11.41
C ALA A 72 0.27 -9.73 10.22
N THR A 73 1.46 -9.24 9.89
CA THR A 73 2.32 -9.82 8.85
C THR A 73 2.70 -11.28 9.15
N LEU A 74 3.09 -11.56 10.39
CA LEU A 74 3.43 -12.92 10.82
C LEU A 74 2.22 -13.85 10.71
N LEU A 75 1.06 -13.42 11.18
CA LEU A 75 -0.17 -14.21 11.10
C LEU A 75 -0.59 -14.46 9.64
N ALA A 76 -0.64 -13.43 8.82
CA ALA A 76 -1.00 -13.54 7.41
C ALA A 76 -0.05 -14.44 6.63
N GLY A 77 1.25 -14.37 6.89
CA GLY A 77 2.25 -15.25 6.29
C GLY A 77 2.10 -16.71 6.72
N SER A 78 1.71 -16.95 7.98
CA SER A 78 1.55 -18.30 8.51
C SER A 78 0.31 -19.02 7.97
N PHE A 79 -0.81 -18.30 7.78
CA PHE A 79 -2.09 -18.91 7.41
C PHE A 79 -2.44 -18.81 5.92
N GLY A 80 -1.80 -17.92 5.18
CA GLY A 80 -2.26 -17.51 3.85
C GLY A 80 -1.68 -18.29 2.67
N GLY A 81 -0.49 -18.91 2.81
CA GLY A 81 0.31 -19.37 1.66
C GLY A 81 -0.45 -20.25 0.66
N GLN A 82 -1.00 -21.37 1.11
CA GLN A 82 -1.72 -22.30 0.23
C GLN A 82 -3.04 -21.75 -0.33
N LYS A 83 -3.75 -20.94 0.46
CA LYS A 83 -5.05 -20.36 0.07
C LYS A 83 -4.94 -19.34 -1.06
N TYR A 84 -3.82 -18.62 -1.12
CA TYR A 84 -3.59 -17.64 -2.20
C TYR A 84 -3.45 -18.31 -3.58
N ASP A 85 -2.94 -19.53 -3.63
CA ASP A 85 -2.75 -20.28 -4.87
C ASP A 85 -4.04 -20.93 -5.38
N GLU A 86 -5.04 -21.19 -4.51
CA GLU A 86 -6.32 -21.80 -4.88
C GLU A 86 -7.19 -20.87 -5.75
N ASP A 87 -7.29 -19.57 -5.40
CA ASP A 87 -8.06 -18.58 -6.17
C ASP A 87 -7.36 -17.21 -6.14
N PRO A 88 -6.31 -17.03 -6.95
CA PRO A 88 -5.50 -15.81 -6.94
C PRO A 88 -6.28 -14.53 -7.22
N LYS A 89 -7.28 -14.59 -8.12
CA LYS A 89 -8.07 -13.40 -8.49
C LYS A 89 -8.96 -12.93 -7.36
N ARG A 90 -9.61 -13.86 -6.67
CA ARG A 90 -10.46 -13.55 -5.51
C ARG A 90 -9.63 -12.96 -4.37
N TRP A 91 -8.50 -13.58 -4.05
CA TRP A 91 -7.59 -13.09 -3.01
C TRP A 91 -7.00 -11.74 -3.37
N TRP A 92 -6.67 -11.51 -4.65
CA TRP A 92 -6.22 -10.21 -5.12
C TRP A 92 -7.27 -9.12 -4.88
N GLY A 93 -8.52 -9.37 -5.26
CA GLY A 93 -9.63 -8.44 -5.00
C GLY A 93 -9.85 -8.19 -3.52
N LEU A 94 -9.84 -9.25 -2.69
CA LEU A 94 -10.03 -9.15 -1.25
C LEU A 94 -8.90 -8.34 -0.57
N THR A 95 -7.64 -8.62 -0.90
CA THR A 95 -6.51 -7.90 -0.30
C THR A 95 -6.50 -6.42 -0.67
N ASN A 96 -6.89 -6.05 -1.91
CA ASN A 96 -7.06 -4.66 -2.29
C ASN A 96 -8.20 -3.99 -1.50
N ALA A 97 -9.36 -4.62 -1.40
CA ALA A 97 -10.49 -4.08 -0.64
C ALA A 97 -10.15 -3.90 0.85
N LEU A 98 -9.45 -4.84 1.46
CA LEU A 98 -9.01 -4.73 2.85
C LEU A 98 -8.01 -3.58 3.05
N GLU A 99 -7.11 -3.38 2.10
CA GLU A 99 -6.19 -2.23 2.14
C GLU A 99 -6.96 -0.90 2.05
N ASP A 100 -7.94 -0.80 1.15
CA ASP A 100 -8.76 0.41 1.01
C ASP A 100 -9.57 0.70 2.27
N VAL A 101 -10.14 -0.32 2.92
CA VAL A 101 -10.83 -0.19 4.22
C VAL A 101 -9.86 0.29 5.30
N ALA A 102 -8.66 -0.26 5.37
CA ALA A 102 -7.66 0.17 6.33
C ALA A 102 -7.29 1.64 6.14
N ARG A 103 -7.09 2.09 4.90
CA ARG A 103 -6.80 3.50 4.59
C ARG A 103 -7.98 4.41 4.94
N ALA A 104 -9.21 3.97 4.69
CA ALA A 104 -10.38 4.73 5.11
C ALA A 104 -10.42 4.95 6.63
N ILE A 105 -10.08 3.93 7.43
CA ILE A 105 -9.97 4.06 8.89
C ILE A 105 -8.86 5.06 9.25
N GLU A 106 -7.70 5.00 8.61
CA GLU A 106 -6.59 5.95 8.86
C GLU A 106 -7.02 7.40 8.54
N LEU A 107 -7.73 7.62 7.43
CA LEU A 107 -8.20 8.94 7.02
C LEU A 107 -9.23 9.56 7.96
N VAL A 108 -10.09 8.75 8.58
CA VAL A 108 -11.09 9.24 9.54
C VAL A 108 -10.58 9.33 10.98
N THR A 109 -9.39 8.82 11.27
CA THR A 109 -8.79 8.83 12.63
C THR A 109 -8.70 10.24 13.25
N PRO A 110 -8.43 11.33 12.51
CA PRO A 110 -8.43 12.69 13.07
C PRO A 110 -9.76 13.14 13.67
N ALA A 111 -10.89 12.57 13.23
CA ALA A 111 -12.20 12.88 13.79
C ALA A 111 -12.39 12.36 15.22
N ALA A 112 -11.57 11.40 15.65
CA ALA A 112 -11.61 10.82 17.00
C ALA A 112 -10.19 10.63 17.58
N PRO A 113 -9.47 11.74 17.90
CA PRO A 113 -8.05 11.66 18.34
C PRO A 113 -7.85 10.83 19.61
N GLY A 114 -8.86 10.81 20.51
CA GLY A 114 -8.84 9.98 21.73
C GLY A 114 -8.80 8.47 21.44
N LEU A 115 -9.26 8.05 20.27
CA LEU A 115 -9.25 6.67 19.80
C LEU A 115 -8.10 6.38 18.81
N PHE A 116 -7.08 7.24 18.76
CA PHE A 116 -5.96 7.10 17.82
C PHE A 116 -5.36 5.69 17.83
N LEU A 117 -4.99 5.18 19.01
CA LEU A 117 -4.30 3.90 19.10
C LEU A 117 -5.14 2.72 18.60
N PRO A 118 -6.41 2.51 19.04
CA PRO A 118 -7.21 1.41 18.54
C PRO A 118 -7.55 1.54 17.05
N LEU A 119 -7.84 2.74 16.55
CA LEU A 119 -8.14 2.96 15.13
C LEU A 119 -6.91 2.73 14.25
N ALA A 120 -5.80 3.39 14.58
CA ALA A 120 -4.57 3.23 13.80
C ALA A 120 -3.99 1.81 13.89
N ALA A 121 -4.06 1.16 15.06
CA ALA A 121 -3.60 -0.22 15.22
C ALA A 121 -4.46 -1.21 14.41
N SER A 122 -5.80 -1.07 14.43
CA SER A 122 -6.69 -1.93 13.63
C SER A 122 -6.47 -1.72 12.13
N ALA A 123 -6.32 -0.47 11.67
CA ALA A 123 -6.03 -0.15 10.28
C ALA A 123 -4.70 -0.77 9.83
N VAL A 124 -3.63 -0.58 10.61
CA VAL A 124 -2.32 -1.15 10.30
C VAL A 124 -2.34 -2.68 10.33
N PHE A 125 -3.07 -3.28 11.26
CA PHE A 125 -3.25 -4.74 11.29
C PHE A 125 -3.86 -5.26 9.99
N VAL A 126 -5.00 -4.71 9.58
CA VAL A 126 -5.71 -5.12 8.35
C VAL A 126 -4.83 -4.86 7.12
N ARG A 127 -4.20 -3.69 7.04
CA ARG A 127 -3.33 -3.31 5.93
C ARG A 127 -2.11 -4.24 5.81
N SER A 128 -1.44 -4.53 6.92
CA SER A 128 -0.24 -5.39 6.91
C SER A 128 -0.56 -6.82 6.50
N ALA A 129 -1.69 -7.35 6.94
CA ALA A 129 -2.19 -8.66 6.50
C ALA A 129 -2.51 -8.67 4.99
N ALA A 130 -3.19 -7.63 4.49
CA ALA A 130 -3.54 -7.48 3.08
C ALA A 130 -2.28 -7.36 2.19
N LEU A 131 -1.30 -6.54 2.59
CA LEU A 131 -0.04 -6.35 1.88
C LEU A 131 0.78 -7.63 1.78
N THR A 132 0.80 -8.44 2.85
CA THR A 132 1.49 -9.74 2.86
C THR A 132 0.87 -10.69 1.84
N GLY A 133 -0.46 -10.82 1.82
CA GLY A 133 -1.17 -11.65 0.85
C GLY A 133 -0.98 -11.16 -0.59
N ARG A 134 -1.11 -9.86 -0.82
CA ARG A 134 -0.90 -9.26 -2.14
C ARG A 134 0.53 -9.43 -2.64
N GLY A 135 1.53 -9.27 -1.77
CA GLY A 135 2.92 -9.48 -2.12
C GLY A 135 3.21 -10.92 -2.54
N SER A 136 2.63 -11.90 -1.85
CA SER A 136 2.73 -13.31 -2.21
C SER A 136 2.12 -13.61 -3.57
N LEU A 137 0.90 -13.11 -3.84
CA LEU A 137 0.20 -13.26 -5.12
C LEU A 137 0.97 -12.61 -6.28
N LEU A 138 1.44 -11.38 -6.09
CA LEU A 138 2.17 -10.66 -7.13
C LEU A 138 3.48 -11.35 -7.47
N ASN A 139 4.29 -11.66 -6.46
CA ASN A 139 5.63 -12.22 -6.66
C ASN A 139 5.62 -13.70 -7.06
N GLY A 140 4.57 -14.44 -6.70
CA GLY A 140 4.37 -15.83 -7.08
C GLY A 140 3.56 -15.95 -8.38
N THR A 141 2.25 -16.08 -8.22
CA THR A 141 1.33 -16.48 -9.28
C THR A 141 1.30 -15.53 -10.47
N PHE A 142 1.20 -14.20 -10.24
CA PHE A 142 1.11 -13.25 -11.36
C PHE A 142 2.42 -13.13 -12.14
N MET A 143 3.56 -13.08 -11.46
CA MET A 143 4.84 -13.01 -12.15
C MET A 143 5.11 -14.26 -12.98
N GLN A 144 4.79 -15.45 -12.46
CA GLN A 144 4.92 -16.70 -13.21
C GLN A 144 4.02 -16.73 -14.44
N HIS A 145 2.80 -16.19 -14.34
CA HIS A 145 1.88 -16.10 -15.47
C HIS A 145 2.41 -15.16 -16.59
N PHE A 146 2.99 -14.03 -16.21
CA PHE A 146 3.44 -13.04 -17.19
C PHE A 146 4.78 -13.36 -17.85
N GLY A 147 5.68 -14.05 -17.16
CA GLY A 147 7.03 -14.35 -17.67
C GLY A 147 7.04 -15.59 -18.58
N ARG A 148 7.50 -15.41 -19.84
CA ARG A 148 7.57 -16.52 -20.81
C ARG A 148 8.95 -17.16 -20.95
N ASN A 149 10.03 -16.40 -20.72
CA ASN A 149 11.40 -16.83 -21.00
C ASN A 149 12.29 -16.78 -19.74
N ASN A 150 11.79 -17.27 -18.60
CA ASN A 150 12.49 -17.17 -17.30
C ASN A 150 12.95 -15.74 -16.94
N ASN A 151 12.25 -14.73 -17.43
CA ASN A 151 12.58 -13.31 -17.24
C ASN A 151 11.87 -12.65 -16.05
N LEU A 152 11.49 -13.44 -15.04
CA LEU A 152 10.76 -12.96 -13.86
C LEU A 152 11.49 -11.84 -13.13
N GLY A 153 12.81 -11.94 -13.00
CA GLY A 153 13.65 -10.92 -12.38
C GLY A 153 13.60 -9.58 -13.12
N ASP A 154 13.64 -9.61 -14.45
CA ASP A 154 13.57 -8.41 -15.28
C ASP A 154 12.19 -7.74 -15.19
N ILE A 155 11.09 -8.51 -15.28
CA ILE A 155 9.72 -8.00 -15.12
C ILE A 155 9.59 -7.33 -13.74
N ARG A 156 10.07 -7.98 -12.68
CA ARG A 156 10.00 -7.45 -11.32
C ARG A 156 10.80 -6.16 -11.17
N ALA A 157 12.02 -6.11 -11.70
CA ALA A 157 12.84 -4.91 -11.68
C ALA A 157 12.18 -3.73 -12.41
N LYS A 158 11.51 -3.99 -13.55
CA LYS A 158 10.80 -2.94 -14.29
C LYS A 158 9.56 -2.45 -13.52
N LEU A 159 8.81 -3.32 -12.87
CA LEU A 159 7.68 -2.92 -12.01
C LEU A 159 8.15 -2.08 -10.82
N GLU A 160 9.27 -2.44 -10.21
CA GLU A 160 9.88 -1.63 -9.14
C GLU A 160 10.23 -0.22 -9.61
N VAL A 161 10.90 -0.10 -10.77
CA VAL A 161 11.25 1.21 -11.35
C VAL A 161 10.00 2.03 -11.65
N GLN A 162 8.99 1.43 -12.27
CA GLN A 162 7.71 2.10 -12.55
C GLN A 162 7.04 2.58 -11.26
N GLY A 163 7.02 1.74 -10.22
CA GLY A 163 6.48 2.09 -8.91
C GLY A 163 7.21 3.28 -8.28
N ARG A 164 8.54 3.31 -8.34
CA ARG A 164 9.32 4.44 -7.80
C ARG A 164 9.03 5.77 -8.53
N TRP A 165 8.86 5.72 -9.85
CA TRP A 165 8.46 6.90 -10.62
C TRP A 165 7.07 7.40 -10.23
N LEU A 166 6.10 6.50 -10.05
CA LEU A 166 4.76 6.88 -9.62
C LEU A 166 4.77 7.46 -8.21
N ALA A 167 5.54 6.90 -7.28
CA ALA A 167 5.68 7.42 -5.93
C ALA A 167 6.23 8.86 -5.90
N LEU A 168 7.17 9.21 -6.81
CA LEU A 168 7.66 10.59 -6.95
C LEU A 168 6.57 11.56 -7.42
N ILE A 169 5.64 11.12 -8.24
CA ILE A 169 4.48 11.92 -8.68
C ILE A 169 3.42 11.97 -7.58
N ALA A 170 3.16 10.85 -6.92
CA ALA A 170 2.16 10.74 -5.86
C ALA A 170 2.48 11.63 -4.65
N LEU A 171 3.77 11.81 -4.33
CA LEU A 171 4.19 12.57 -3.15
C LEU A 171 3.65 14.01 -3.15
N PRO A 172 3.96 14.89 -4.12
CA PRO A 172 3.42 16.24 -4.14
C PRO A 172 1.91 16.26 -4.33
N THR A 173 1.37 15.33 -5.12
CA THR A 173 -0.07 15.25 -5.37
C THR A 173 -0.84 14.90 -4.11
N GLY A 174 -0.41 13.92 -3.35
CA GLY A 174 -1.03 13.51 -2.09
C GLY A 174 -1.01 14.61 -1.02
N ILE A 175 0.10 15.37 -0.93
CA ILE A 175 0.21 16.52 -0.03
C ILE A 175 -0.80 17.61 -0.42
N GLN A 176 -0.87 17.96 -1.71
CA GLN A 176 -1.80 18.99 -2.18
C GLN A 176 -3.26 18.59 -1.99
N VAL A 177 -3.63 17.37 -2.34
CA VAL A 177 -4.99 16.86 -2.15
C VAL A 177 -5.38 16.88 -0.68
N PHE A 178 -4.49 16.44 0.22
CA PHE A 178 -4.76 16.48 1.65
C PHE A 178 -4.99 17.91 2.16
N GLN A 179 -4.17 18.87 1.73
CA GLN A 179 -4.32 20.28 2.10
C GLN A 179 -5.65 20.86 1.62
N LEU A 180 -6.05 20.57 0.37
CA LEU A 180 -7.33 21.02 -0.19
C LEU A 180 -8.53 20.44 0.57
N VAL A 181 -8.50 19.15 0.87
CA VAL A 181 -9.56 18.48 1.64
C VAL A 181 -9.64 19.04 3.06
N SER A 182 -8.50 19.24 3.72
CA SER A 182 -8.46 19.80 5.07
C SER A 182 -8.95 21.24 5.12
N ALA A 183 -8.63 22.06 4.11
CA ALA A 183 -9.12 23.43 4.00
C ALA A 183 -10.65 23.51 3.73
N ALA A 184 -11.20 22.53 3.02
CA ALA A 184 -12.64 22.47 2.75
C ALA A 184 -13.45 21.95 3.96
N ALA A 185 -12.81 21.29 4.91
CA ALA A 185 -13.44 20.74 6.12
C ALA A 185 -13.35 21.66 7.34
N ALA A 186 -12.55 22.73 7.26
CA ALA A 186 -12.37 23.75 8.32
C ALA A 186 -13.37 24.90 8.17
#